data_e0ebdc38d0c05f9ccd6549c167ca50b8
#
_entry.id   e0ebdc38d0c05f9ccd6549c167ca50b8
#
_cell.length_a   1.000
_cell.length_b   1.000
_cell.length_c   1.000
_cell.angle_alpha   90.00
_cell.angle_beta   90.00
_cell.angle_gamma   90.00
#
_symmetry.space_group_name_H-M   'P 1'
#
loop_
_entity.id
_entity.type
_entity.pdbx_description
1 polymer ?
#
loop_
_entity_poly.entity_id
_entity_poly.type
_entity_poly.pdbx_seq_one_letter_code
_entity_poly.pdbx_strand_id
1 'polypeptide(L)'
;GTEPLMDEAIQKRGYVEVGYCSVMGTHDEVVRSLRPDNWQDNAYLNTWRIYQTINGMEVTGDLDFGVDATFGFTLQDRQQILTNKGEGITMEYGQLYKGDKPLIRLVAINKYAHWNFKPAARVIWDFFRHFSRDMKTKKLMYTE
;
A
#
# COMPACT_ATOMS: atom_id res chain seq x y z
N GLY A 1 12.46 -15.69 -4.89
CA GLY A 1 12.18 -14.42 -4.75
C GLY A 1 12.89 -13.36 -5.54
N THR A 2 12.25 -12.21 -5.58
CA THR A 2 12.78 -10.98 -6.17
C THR A 2 13.68 -10.19 -5.20
N GLU A 3 13.68 -10.57 -3.92
CA GLU A 3 14.39 -9.86 -2.85
C GLU A 3 15.92 -9.70 -3.10
N PRO A 4 16.69 -10.74 -3.47
CA PRO A 4 18.13 -10.59 -3.69
C PRO A 4 18.45 -9.64 -4.85
N LEU A 5 17.65 -9.66 -5.93
CA LEU A 5 17.83 -8.76 -7.08
C LEU A 5 17.48 -7.32 -6.73
N MET A 6 16.50 -7.14 -5.85
CA MET A 6 16.10 -5.83 -5.36
C MET A 6 17.19 -5.23 -4.48
N ASP A 7 17.75 -6.01 -3.55
CA ASP A 7 18.83 -5.57 -2.68
C ASP A 7 20.06 -5.15 -3.49
N GLU A 8 20.42 -5.93 -4.52
CA GLU A 8 21.51 -5.57 -5.42
C GLU A 8 21.25 -4.26 -6.17
N ALA A 9 20.03 -4.05 -6.64
CA ALA A 9 19.65 -2.81 -7.31
C ALA A 9 19.70 -1.60 -6.37
N ILE A 10 19.27 -1.75 -5.12
CA ILE A 10 19.34 -0.70 -4.11
C ILE A 10 20.80 -0.38 -3.77
N GLN A 11 21.64 -1.38 -3.59
CA GLN A 11 23.06 -1.18 -3.31
C GLN A 11 23.78 -0.42 -4.44
N LYS A 12 23.42 -0.68 -5.70
CA LYS A 12 24.01 0.00 -6.86
C LYS A 12 23.52 1.43 -7.06
N ARG A 13 22.25 1.71 -6.78
CA ARG A 13 21.58 2.98 -7.10
C ARG A 13 21.33 3.87 -5.89
N GLY A 14 21.42 3.33 -4.70
CA GLY A 14 20.90 3.93 -3.50
C GLY A 14 19.35 3.85 -3.45
N TYR A 15 18.78 4.34 -2.37
CA TYR A 15 17.30 4.37 -2.22
C TYR A 15 16.72 5.38 -3.18
N VAL A 16 15.76 4.94 -3.98
CA VAL A 16 14.98 5.79 -4.87
C VAL A 16 13.55 5.84 -4.35
N GLU A 17 13.13 6.99 -3.85
CA GLU A 17 11.77 7.15 -3.35
C GLU A 17 10.74 6.98 -4.47
N VAL A 18 9.72 6.16 -4.22
CA VAL A 18 8.62 5.86 -5.14
C VAL A 18 7.31 5.89 -4.38
N GLY A 19 6.34 6.64 -4.85
CA GLY A 19 4.97 6.55 -4.36
C GLY A 19 4.36 5.20 -4.74
N TYR A 20 3.73 4.53 -3.78
CA TYR A 20 3.08 3.24 -3.99
C TYR A 20 1.67 3.23 -3.39
N CYS A 21 0.70 2.81 -4.17
CA CYS A 21 -0.68 2.63 -3.73
C CYS A 21 -1.12 1.19 -3.98
N SER A 22 -1.40 0.47 -2.90
CA SER A 22 -1.93 -0.90 -2.96
C SER A 22 -3.44 -0.88 -2.80
N VAL A 23 -4.15 -1.61 -3.66
CA VAL A 23 -5.60 -1.79 -3.56
C VAL A 23 -5.90 -3.27 -3.49
N MET A 24 -6.58 -3.71 -2.45
CA MET A 24 -6.97 -5.12 -2.28
C MET A 24 -8.44 -5.25 -1.92
N GLY A 25 -9.07 -6.34 -2.39
CA GLY A 25 -10.35 -6.81 -1.87
C GLY A 25 -10.12 -7.70 -0.65
N THR A 26 -10.87 -7.51 0.43
CA THR A 26 -10.68 -8.32 1.65
C THR A 26 -11.14 -9.78 1.47
N HIS A 27 -11.87 -10.08 0.40
CA HIS A 27 -12.28 -11.44 -0.01
C HIS A 27 -11.63 -11.87 -1.33
N ASP A 28 -10.46 -11.33 -1.64
CA ASP A 28 -9.70 -11.71 -2.84
C ASP A 28 -9.13 -13.13 -2.66
N GLU A 29 -9.65 -14.08 -3.42
CA GLU A 29 -9.21 -15.48 -3.38
C GLU A 29 -8.10 -15.78 -4.41
N VAL A 30 -7.89 -14.90 -5.37
CA VAL A 30 -6.90 -15.08 -6.43
C VAL A 30 -5.49 -14.75 -5.92
N VAL A 31 -5.34 -13.60 -5.27
CA VAL A 31 -4.06 -13.12 -4.71
C VAL A 31 -3.95 -13.43 -3.22
N ARG A 32 -4.91 -14.12 -2.66
CA ARG A 32 -5.06 -14.43 -1.24
C ARG A 32 -5.13 -13.17 -0.38
N SER A 33 -6.33 -12.79 0.02
CA SER A 33 -6.55 -11.70 0.97
C SER A 33 -5.77 -11.94 2.27
N LEU A 34 -5.48 -10.88 2.98
CA LEU A 34 -4.82 -10.96 4.28
C LEU A 34 -5.68 -11.75 5.25
N ARG A 35 -5.18 -12.90 5.70
CA ARG A 35 -5.83 -13.75 6.70
C ARG A 35 -4.80 -14.18 7.74
N PRO A 36 -5.20 -14.31 9.01
CA PRO A 36 -4.26 -14.65 10.09
C PRO A 36 -3.52 -15.98 9.90
N ASP A 37 -4.14 -16.92 9.23
CA ASP A 37 -3.60 -18.27 9.02
C ASP A 37 -2.60 -18.38 7.85
N ASN A 38 -2.54 -17.42 6.96
CA ASN A 38 -1.69 -17.49 5.78
C ASN A 38 -1.02 -16.16 5.37
N TRP A 39 -0.99 -15.18 6.25
CA TRP A 39 -0.45 -13.85 5.90
C TRP A 39 1.05 -13.86 5.61
N GLN A 40 1.83 -14.81 6.14
CA GLN A 40 3.28 -14.90 5.90
C GLN A 40 3.61 -15.05 4.41
N ASP A 41 2.77 -15.78 3.67
CA ASP A 41 2.93 -16.02 2.24
C ASP A 41 2.05 -15.12 1.38
N ASN A 42 1.50 -14.09 1.98
CA ASN A 42 0.56 -13.21 1.31
C ASN A 42 1.28 -12.28 0.32
N ALA A 43 0.81 -12.27 -0.93
CA ALA A 43 1.41 -11.44 -1.98
C ALA A 43 1.32 -9.93 -1.71
N TYR A 44 0.24 -9.48 -1.07
CA TYR A 44 0.09 -8.06 -0.70
C TYR A 44 1.15 -7.65 0.33
N LEU A 45 1.28 -8.41 1.42
CA LEU A 45 2.27 -8.12 2.46
C LEU A 45 3.70 -8.13 1.90
N ASN A 46 4.02 -9.12 1.08
CA ASN A 46 5.35 -9.21 0.45
C ASN A 46 5.61 -8.00 -0.45
N THR A 47 4.63 -7.56 -1.22
CA THR A 47 4.75 -6.37 -2.06
C THR A 47 4.90 -5.10 -1.22
N TRP A 48 4.16 -4.95 -0.14
CA TRP A 48 4.30 -3.80 0.77
C TRP A 48 5.71 -3.71 1.34
N ARG A 49 6.28 -4.85 1.78
CA ARG A 49 7.65 -4.93 2.29
C ARG A 49 8.69 -4.53 1.24
N ILE A 50 8.48 -4.94 -0.01
CA ILE A 50 9.34 -4.55 -1.14
C ILE A 50 9.35 -3.03 -1.30
N TYR A 51 8.19 -2.38 -1.34
CA TYR A 51 8.13 -0.93 -1.50
C TYR A 51 8.62 -0.16 -0.28
N GLN A 52 8.45 -0.70 0.92
CA GLN A 52 9.10 -0.15 2.11
C GLN A 52 10.62 -0.20 1.98
N THR A 53 11.16 -1.33 1.54
CA THR A 53 12.62 -1.50 1.31
C THR A 53 13.13 -0.53 0.25
N ILE A 54 12.47 -0.44 -0.91
CA ILE A 54 12.83 0.50 -1.99
C ILE A 54 12.91 1.94 -1.47
N ASN A 55 11.97 2.32 -0.63
CA ASN A 55 11.88 3.66 -0.06
C ASN A 55 12.82 3.90 1.13
N GLY A 56 13.57 2.91 1.57
CA GLY A 56 14.40 3.03 2.77
C GLY A 56 13.59 3.19 4.06
N MET A 57 12.38 2.64 4.10
CA MET A 57 11.48 2.68 5.24
C MET A 57 11.66 1.45 6.12
N GLU A 58 11.22 1.54 7.38
CA GLU A 58 11.11 0.38 8.25
C GLU A 58 10.13 -0.63 7.66
N VAL A 59 10.54 -1.90 7.60
CA VAL A 59 9.73 -2.97 7.01
C VAL A 59 8.73 -3.50 8.03
N THR A 60 7.47 -3.60 7.63
CA THR A 60 6.39 -4.19 8.43
C THR A 60 6.75 -5.61 8.86
N GLY A 61 6.67 -5.86 10.16
CA GLY A 61 6.87 -7.17 10.76
C GLY A 61 5.64 -8.08 10.64
N ASP A 62 5.48 -8.93 11.63
CA ASP A 62 4.32 -9.81 11.72
C ASP A 62 3.03 -9.03 11.90
N LEU A 63 1.99 -9.44 11.19
CA LEU A 63 0.68 -8.81 11.29
C LEU A 63 -0.03 -9.25 12.57
N ASP A 64 -0.71 -8.31 13.20
CA ASP A 64 -1.58 -8.53 14.35
C ASP A 64 -2.96 -7.91 14.09
N PHE A 65 -3.91 -8.74 13.73
CA PHE A 65 -5.28 -8.30 13.43
C PHE A 65 -6.07 -7.89 14.67
N GLY A 66 -5.52 -8.05 15.86
CA GLY A 66 -6.01 -7.43 17.09
C GLY A 66 -5.65 -5.94 17.18
N VAL A 67 -4.55 -5.53 16.55
CA VAL A 67 -4.12 -4.11 16.46
C VAL A 67 -4.92 -3.37 15.40
N ASP A 68 -5.05 -3.97 14.21
CA ASP A 68 -5.87 -3.43 13.12
C ASP A 68 -6.54 -4.57 12.39
N ALA A 69 -7.88 -4.58 12.41
CA ALA A 69 -8.69 -5.69 11.88
C ALA A 69 -8.56 -5.85 10.36
N THR A 70 -8.19 -4.80 9.64
CA THR A 70 -8.11 -4.80 8.17
C THR A 70 -6.70 -5.06 7.67
N PHE A 71 -5.70 -4.39 8.22
CA PHE A 71 -4.33 -4.43 7.71
C PHE A 71 -3.35 -5.18 8.62
N GLY A 72 -3.70 -5.38 9.88
CA GLY A 72 -2.85 -6.08 10.84
C GLY A 72 -1.70 -5.26 11.41
N PHE A 73 -1.67 -3.95 11.16
CA PHE A 73 -0.73 -3.00 11.77
C PHE A 73 -1.25 -1.57 11.64
N THR A 74 -0.68 -0.66 12.42
CA THR A 74 -1.15 0.73 12.46
C THR A 74 -0.74 1.51 11.23
N LEU A 75 -1.73 2.12 10.58
CA LEU A 75 -1.54 3.10 9.50
C LEU A 75 -1.96 4.48 9.97
N GLN A 76 -1.29 5.51 9.46
CA GLN A 76 -1.67 6.91 9.68
C GLN A 76 -2.76 7.34 8.69
N ASP A 77 -3.44 8.44 9.00
CA ASP A 77 -4.48 9.04 8.16
C ASP A 77 -5.57 8.05 7.72
N ARG A 78 -6.03 7.25 8.67
CA ARG A 78 -7.10 6.28 8.40
C ARG A 78 -8.38 6.98 7.96
N GLN A 79 -8.89 6.55 6.82
CA GLN A 79 -10.15 7.01 6.26
C GLN A 79 -11.05 5.82 5.92
N GLN A 80 -12.32 5.98 6.16
CA GLN A 80 -13.35 5.07 5.70
C GLN A 80 -14.26 5.80 4.72
N ILE A 81 -14.47 5.21 3.55
CA ILE A 81 -15.27 5.79 2.49
C ILE A 81 -16.49 4.89 2.24
N LEU A 82 -17.67 5.47 2.38
CA LEU A 82 -18.91 4.82 1.96
C LEU A 82 -19.04 4.98 0.43
N THR A 83 -19.19 3.88 -0.27
CA THR A 83 -19.44 3.95 -1.70
C THR A 83 -20.93 3.97 -1.97
N ASN A 84 -21.41 4.96 -2.70
CA ASN A 84 -22.85 5.15 -2.99
C ASN A 84 -23.44 4.13 -3.98
N LYS A 85 -22.73 3.03 -4.24
CA LYS A 85 -23.25 2.01 -5.16
C LYS A 85 -23.92 0.86 -4.42
N GLY A 86 -24.95 1.19 -3.63
CA GLY A 86 -26.10 0.32 -3.32
C GLY A 86 -25.87 -1.00 -2.58
N GLU A 87 -24.63 -1.44 -2.36
CA GLU A 87 -24.33 -2.80 -1.89
C GLU A 87 -23.60 -2.85 -0.55
N GLY A 88 -23.52 -1.74 0.16
CA GLY A 88 -22.84 -1.69 1.47
C GLY A 88 -21.34 -1.96 1.40
N ILE A 89 -20.74 -1.78 0.23
CA ILE A 89 -19.29 -1.90 0.05
C ILE A 89 -18.63 -0.64 0.58
N THR A 90 -17.71 -0.81 1.51
CA THR A 90 -16.90 0.27 2.05
C THR A 90 -15.45 0.13 1.62
N MET A 91 -14.75 1.24 1.45
CA MET A 91 -13.31 1.29 1.33
C MET A 91 -12.70 1.87 2.59
N GLU A 92 -11.57 1.32 2.99
CA GLU A 92 -10.72 1.88 4.03
C GLU A 92 -9.33 2.08 3.44
N TYR A 93 -8.66 3.16 3.82
CA TYR A 93 -7.26 3.32 3.51
C TYR A 93 -6.50 3.96 4.66
N GLY A 94 -5.20 3.80 4.63
CA GLY A 94 -4.26 4.46 5.51
C GLY A 94 -2.93 4.62 4.82
N GLN A 95 -2.00 5.30 5.46
CA GLN A 95 -0.73 5.69 4.85
C GLN A 95 0.46 5.35 5.73
N LEU A 96 1.60 5.09 5.09
CA LEU A 96 2.91 4.98 5.70
C LEU A 96 3.78 6.15 5.24
N TYR A 97 4.43 6.77 6.19
CA TYR A 97 5.24 7.97 5.99
C TYR A 97 6.73 7.68 6.08
N LYS A 98 7.50 8.38 5.25
CA LYS A 98 8.93 8.58 5.45
C LYS A 98 9.15 10.05 5.75
N GLY A 99 9.45 10.39 7.00
CA GLY A 99 9.41 11.78 7.44
C GLY A 99 7.99 12.35 7.32
N ASP A 100 7.85 13.40 6.54
CA ASP A 100 6.57 14.08 6.25
C ASP A 100 5.92 13.63 4.92
N LYS A 101 6.53 12.70 4.20
CA LYS A 101 6.02 12.20 2.93
C LYS A 101 5.20 10.93 3.09
N PRO A 102 3.91 10.93 2.70
CA PRO A 102 3.09 9.71 2.66
C PRO A 102 3.43 8.88 1.42
N LEU A 103 4.48 8.09 1.48
CA LEU A 103 4.99 7.36 0.32
C LEU A 103 4.17 6.13 -0.05
N ILE A 104 3.46 5.54 0.90
CA ILE A 104 2.68 4.33 0.68
C ILE A 104 1.25 4.55 1.17
N ARG A 105 0.28 4.28 0.29
CA ARG A 105 -1.14 4.18 0.65
C ARG A 105 -1.61 2.76 0.48
N LEU A 106 -2.23 2.19 1.51
CA LEU A 106 -2.86 0.88 1.45
C LEU A 106 -4.36 1.05 1.49
N VAL A 107 -5.05 0.47 0.52
CA VAL A 107 -6.51 0.56 0.34
C VAL A 107 -7.11 -0.84 0.42
N ALA A 108 -8.11 -1.02 1.26
CA ALA A 108 -8.90 -2.23 1.34
C ALA A 108 -10.34 -1.96 0.92
N ILE A 109 -10.87 -2.79 0.05
CA ILE A 109 -12.28 -2.78 -0.35
C ILE A 109 -12.95 -3.93 0.41
N ASN A 110 -13.78 -3.59 1.40
CA ASN A 110 -14.36 -4.57 2.30
C ASN A 110 -15.36 -5.49 1.57
N LYS A 111 -15.23 -6.79 1.83
CA LYS A 111 -16.05 -7.86 1.24
C LYS A 111 -15.97 -7.94 -0.28
N TYR A 112 -14.94 -7.41 -0.90
CA TYR A 112 -14.75 -7.41 -2.34
C TYR A 112 -13.74 -8.47 -2.76
N ALA A 113 -14.01 -9.09 -3.91
CA ALA A 113 -13.15 -10.12 -4.51
C ALA A 113 -12.09 -9.51 -5.44
N HIS A 114 -11.46 -10.32 -6.28
CA HIS A 114 -10.42 -9.90 -7.21
C HIS A 114 -11.03 -9.29 -8.50
N TRP A 115 -11.54 -8.06 -8.41
CA TRP A 115 -12.14 -7.34 -9.53
C TRP A 115 -11.80 -5.87 -9.52
N ASN A 116 -11.89 -5.22 -10.67
CA ASN A 116 -11.77 -3.79 -10.76
C ASN A 116 -12.95 -3.11 -10.03
N PHE A 117 -12.63 -2.19 -9.13
CA PHE A 117 -13.59 -1.39 -8.42
C PHE A 117 -13.43 0.08 -8.79
N LYS A 118 -14.31 0.57 -9.68
CA LYS A 118 -14.20 1.93 -10.24
C LYS A 118 -14.06 3.05 -9.21
N PRO A 119 -14.77 3.04 -8.06
CA PRO A 119 -14.59 4.08 -7.04
C PRO A 119 -13.18 4.17 -6.47
N ALA A 120 -12.38 3.09 -6.51
CA ALA A 120 -10.98 3.11 -6.06
C ALA A 120 -10.10 4.04 -6.90
N ALA A 121 -10.46 4.28 -8.16
CA ALA A 121 -9.68 5.14 -9.06
C ALA A 121 -9.50 6.56 -8.49
N ARG A 122 -10.53 7.10 -7.83
CA ARG A 122 -10.45 8.42 -7.19
C ARG A 122 -9.48 8.42 -6.01
N VAL A 123 -9.48 7.37 -5.21
CA VAL A 123 -8.58 7.21 -4.06
C VAL A 123 -7.14 7.08 -4.51
N ILE A 124 -6.90 6.34 -5.59
CA ILE A 124 -5.59 6.18 -6.22
C ILE A 124 -5.10 7.50 -6.78
N TRP A 125 -5.93 8.20 -7.55
CA TRP A 125 -5.58 9.50 -8.13
C TRP A 125 -5.31 10.55 -7.07
N ASP A 126 -6.15 10.63 -6.04
CA ASP A 126 -5.96 11.54 -4.92
C ASP A 126 -4.58 11.36 -4.25
N PHE A 127 -4.11 10.14 -4.16
CA PHE A 127 -2.76 9.85 -3.66
C PHE A 127 -1.67 10.32 -4.64
N PHE A 128 -1.74 9.91 -5.91
CA PHE A 128 -0.65 10.16 -6.86
C PHE A 128 -0.54 11.60 -7.34
N ARG A 129 -1.63 12.38 -7.36
CA ARG A 129 -1.63 13.76 -7.85
C ARG A 129 -0.70 14.70 -7.08
N HIS A 130 -0.32 14.33 -5.88
CA HIS A 130 0.58 15.12 -5.04
C HIS A 130 2.06 14.89 -5.32
N PHE A 131 2.40 13.87 -6.09
CA PHE A 131 3.79 13.52 -6.38
C PHE A 131 4.24 14.06 -7.73
N SER A 132 5.48 14.52 -7.75
CA SER A 132 6.20 14.85 -8.97
C SER A 132 7.68 14.44 -8.81
N ARG A 133 8.37 14.30 -9.92
CA ARG A 133 9.79 13.97 -9.91
C ARG A 133 10.59 15.07 -10.57
N ASP A 134 11.59 15.57 -9.89
CA ASP A 134 12.54 16.49 -10.49
C ASP A 134 13.32 15.78 -11.59
N MET A 135 13.30 16.32 -12.80
CA MET A 135 13.90 15.66 -13.96
C MET A 135 15.43 15.73 -13.95
N LYS A 136 16.02 16.67 -13.22
CA LYS A 136 17.48 16.83 -13.09
C LYS A 136 18.03 15.97 -11.96
N THR A 137 17.48 16.12 -10.76
CA THR A 137 17.94 15.41 -9.54
C THR A 137 17.38 14.02 -9.38
N LYS A 138 16.28 13.71 -10.09
CA LYS A 138 15.49 12.47 -9.95
C LYS A 138 14.82 12.32 -8.58
N LYS A 139 14.83 13.37 -7.77
CA LYS A 139 14.20 13.38 -6.44
C LYS A 139 12.68 13.39 -6.57
N LEU A 140 12.02 12.54 -5.77
CA LEU A 140 10.57 12.57 -5.62
C LEU A 140 10.16 13.75 -4.75
N MET A 141 9.22 14.56 -5.24
CA MET A 141 8.66 15.69 -4.52
C MET A 141 7.20 15.42 -4.19
N TYR A 142 6.77 15.87 -3.02
CA TYR A 142 5.39 15.79 -2.56
C TYR A 142 4.87 17.20 -2.29
N THR A 143 3.70 17.54 -2.85
CA THR A 143 3.02 18.82 -2.64
C THR A 143 1.59 18.54 -2.18
N GLU A 144 1.18 19.12 -1.07
CA GLU A 144 -0.19 18.99 -0.54
C GLU A 144 -1.25 19.58 -1.47
#